data_aa8a55c5da880bdd30635026318b132c
#
_entry.id   aa8a55c5da880bdd30635026318b132c
#
_cell.length_a   1.000
_cell.length_b   1.000
_cell.length_c   1.000
_cell.angle_alpha   90.00
_cell.angle_beta   90.00
_cell.angle_gamma   90.00
#
_symmetry.space_group_name_H-M   'P 1'
#
loop_
_entity.id
_entity.type
_entity.pdbx_description
1 polymer ?
#
loop_
_entity_poly.entity_id
_entity_poly.type
_entity_poly.pdbx_seq_one_letter_code
_entity_poly.pdbx_strand_id
1 'polypeptide(L)'
;MNILYIVGNGLDIQYGLIKTKYSDFYEYQLPIYEEKKITENYFNIIYDNILKDQNTNWENWSDLELALGELTKNSEIDEEEFMIALDDVNIDLNNYLTLIEGKFDLTEKKIDIQSNLKSMFNQIPDGLKGRILEYIKSFPIVTDYITVLTLNYTSILDQLIEKEKGEKYKSFRNHDYGCFIKNVEHAHGTLEFSLILGVSDETQLNKEYKKSNKKYLIKETIHEQARENRHFKNINLISQADLIIIFGTSIGATDGYIWKKIAEYSIKKNMPIIIHCYKEDFETVRKIPRQLSILYESIENNFIEKSGIEDETKIKILKNNIIPIISKKVFEIKEEIKN
;
A
#
# COMPACT_ATOMS: atom_id res chain seq x y z
N MET A 1 13.72 18.60 -4.19
CA MET A 1 12.96 17.91 -3.13
C MET A 1 12.64 16.50 -3.60
N ASN A 2 12.79 15.53 -2.74
CA ASN A 2 12.43 14.13 -3.03
C ASN A 2 11.02 13.86 -2.51
N ILE A 3 10.11 13.53 -3.41
CA ILE A 3 8.71 13.21 -3.09
C ILE A 3 8.54 11.70 -3.24
N LEU A 4 8.10 11.04 -2.19
CA LEU A 4 7.80 9.62 -2.19
C LEU A 4 6.29 9.41 -2.13
N TYR A 5 5.73 8.78 -3.17
CA TYR A 5 4.39 8.26 -3.14
C TYR A 5 4.40 6.82 -2.62
N ILE A 6 3.53 6.52 -1.67
CA ILE A 6 3.19 5.16 -1.25
C ILE A 6 1.81 4.85 -1.82
N VAL A 7 1.72 3.85 -2.69
CA VAL A 7 0.49 3.54 -3.43
C VAL A 7 0.08 2.09 -3.19
N GLY A 8 -1.12 1.89 -2.68
CA GLY A 8 -1.72 0.55 -2.52
C GLY A 8 -2.75 0.23 -3.61
N ASN A 9 -3.41 -0.91 -3.47
CA ASN A 9 -4.39 -1.44 -4.42
C ASN A 9 -5.68 -0.60 -4.56
N GLY A 10 -5.88 0.38 -3.71
CA GLY A 10 -6.98 1.34 -3.85
C GLY A 10 -6.95 2.12 -5.16
N LEU A 11 -5.78 2.23 -5.83
CA LEU A 11 -5.70 2.76 -7.18
C LEU A 11 -6.49 1.88 -8.16
N ASP A 12 -6.21 0.60 -8.16
CA ASP A 12 -6.82 -0.38 -9.06
C ASP A 12 -8.33 -0.44 -8.84
N ILE A 13 -8.75 -0.46 -7.57
CA ILE A 13 -10.15 -0.52 -7.15
C ILE A 13 -10.92 0.75 -7.54
N GLN A 14 -10.34 1.93 -7.25
CA GLN A 14 -11.00 3.22 -7.46
C GLN A 14 -11.31 3.46 -8.96
N TYR A 15 -10.46 3.00 -9.83
CA TYR A 15 -10.63 3.19 -11.27
C TYR A 15 -11.24 1.97 -11.97
N GLY A 16 -11.59 0.93 -11.20
CA GLY A 16 -12.13 -0.32 -11.78
C GLY A 16 -11.16 -0.96 -12.78
N LEU A 17 -9.87 -0.76 -12.55
CA LEU A 17 -8.85 -1.24 -13.46
C LEU A 17 -8.82 -2.77 -13.46
N ILE A 18 -8.64 -3.34 -12.27
CA ILE A 18 -8.67 -4.81 -12.09
C ILE A 18 -9.21 -5.17 -10.70
N LYS A 19 -9.57 -6.42 -10.57
CA LYS A 19 -10.06 -7.01 -9.30
C LYS A 19 -8.88 -7.51 -8.47
N THR A 20 -8.29 -6.65 -7.64
CA THR A 20 -7.11 -6.95 -6.82
C THR A 20 -7.40 -7.18 -5.33
N LYS A 21 -8.66 -7.18 -4.93
CA LYS A 21 -9.03 -7.51 -3.55
C LYS A 21 -8.83 -8.99 -3.29
N TYR A 22 -8.46 -9.34 -2.07
CA TYR A 22 -8.41 -10.75 -1.65
C TYR A 22 -9.78 -11.45 -1.79
N SER A 23 -10.89 -10.75 -1.55
CA SER A 23 -12.23 -11.29 -1.81
C SER A 23 -12.46 -11.70 -3.27
N ASP A 24 -11.95 -10.92 -4.24
CA ASP A 24 -12.04 -11.27 -5.67
C ASP A 24 -11.20 -12.53 -5.99
N PHE A 25 -10.03 -12.66 -5.35
CA PHE A 25 -9.20 -13.85 -5.44
C PHE A 25 -9.92 -15.09 -4.88
N TYR A 26 -10.56 -14.97 -3.73
CA TYR A 26 -11.31 -16.10 -3.14
C TYR A 26 -12.50 -16.49 -4.00
N GLU A 27 -13.26 -15.55 -4.53
CA GLU A 27 -14.36 -15.83 -5.46
C GLU A 27 -13.91 -16.62 -6.70
N TYR A 28 -12.68 -16.38 -7.15
CA TYR A 28 -12.08 -17.09 -8.27
C TYR A 28 -11.53 -18.46 -7.85
N GLN A 29 -10.79 -18.53 -6.74
CA GLN A 29 -9.96 -19.69 -6.40
C GLN A 29 -10.73 -20.78 -5.63
N LEU A 30 -11.68 -20.41 -4.76
CA LEU A 30 -12.37 -21.40 -3.94
C LEU A 30 -13.17 -22.45 -4.76
N PRO A 31 -13.91 -22.10 -5.83
CA PRO A 31 -14.55 -23.09 -6.67
C PRO A 31 -13.56 -24.08 -7.32
N ILE A 32 -12.38 -23.59 -7.72
CA ILE A 32 -11.30 -24.43 -8.28
C ILE A 32 -10.77 -25.41 -7.23
N TYR A 33 -10.57 -24.90 -6.01
CA TYR A 33 -10.13 -25.72 -4.88
C TYR A 33 -11.16 -26.81 -4.53
N GLU A 34 -12.46 -26.47 -4.44
CA GLU A 34 -13.52 -27.45 -4.14
C GLU A 34 -13.60 -28.55 -5.22
N GLU A 35 -13.43 -28.21 -6.50
CA GLU A 35 -13.35 -29.18 -7.57
C GLU A 35 -12.15 -30.12 -7.40
N LYS A 36 -10.95 -29.58 -7.19
CA LYS A 36 -9.72 -30.38 -6.94
C LYS A 36 -9.83 -31.26 -5.70
N LYS A 37 -10.47 -30.77 -4.66
CA LYS A 37 -10.71 -31.55 -3.42
C LYS A 37 -11.52 -32.80 -3.70
N ILE A 38 -12.51 -32.71 -4.59
CA ILE A 38 -13.37 -33.85 -4.96
C ILE A 38 -12.69 -34.76 -5.97
N THR A 39 -12.08 -34.21 -7.02
CA THR A 39 -11.58 -34.99 -8.17
C THR A 39 -10.19 -35.57 -7.95
N GLU A 40 -9.33 -34.86 -7.20
CA GLU A 40 -7.92 -35.19 -7.03
C GLU A 40 -7.56 -35.55 -5.57
N ASN A 41 -8.53 -35.49 -4.64
CA ASN A 41 -8.31 -35.60 -3.20
C ASN A 41 -7.27 -34.61 -2.69
N TYR A 42 -7.21 -33.40 -3.32
CA TYR A 42 -6.30 -32.33 -2.95
C TYR A 42 -6.78 -31.64 -1.67
N PHE A 43 -5.84 -31.34 -0.76
CA PHE A 43 -6.15 -30.69 0.50
C PHE A 43 -5.26 -29.48 0.73
N ASN A 44 -5.86 -28.34 1.15
CA ASN A 44 -5.15 -27.14 1.57
C ASN A 44 -5.85 -26.54 2.79
N ILE A 45 -5.17 -26.55 3.92
CA ILE A 45 -5.73 -26.13 5.21
C ILE A 45 -6.15 -24.66 5.22
N ILE A 46 -5.49 -23.78 4.45
CA ILE A 46 -5.82 -22.36 4.36
C ILE A 46 -7.16 -22.20 3.64
N TYR A 47 -7.35 -22.83 2.47
CA TYR A 47 -8.61 -22.77 1.75
C TYR A 47 -9.77 -23.39 2.52
N ASP A 48 -9.53 -24.47 3.27
CA ASP A 48 -10.55 -25.07 4.12
C ASP A 48 -11.00 -24.12 5.25
N ASN A 49 -10.08 -23.34 5.81
CA ASN A 49 -10.43 -22.34 6.81
C ASN A 49 -11.18 -21.15 6.19
N ILE A 50 -10.80 -20.70 4.98
CA ILE A 50 -11.54 -19.66 4.26
C ILE A 50 -12.98 -20.11 3.99
N LEU A 51 -13.18 -21.35 3.51
CA LEU A 51 -14.52 -21.91 3.27
C LEU A 51 -15.37 -22.03 4.55
N LYS A 52 -14.78 -22.43 5.67
CA LYS A 52 -15.49 -22.49 6.97
C LYS A 52 -15.98 -21.12 7.42
N ASP A 53 -15.15 -20.09 7.22
CA ASP A 53 -15.45 -18.72 7.64
C ASP A 53 -16.35 -17.98 6.65
N GLN A 54 -16.51 -18.46 5.42
CA GLN A 54 -17.27 -17.80 4.36
C GLN A 54 -18.68 -17.35 4.77
N ASN A 55 -19.34 -18.15 5.61
CA ASN A 55 -20.68 -17.89 6.09
C ASN A 55 -20.77 -17.35 7.54
N THR A 56 -19.66 -17.23 8.25
CA THR A 56 -19.64 -16.89 9.68
C THR A 56 -18.76 -15.70 10.02
N ASN A 57 -17.53 -15.65 9.50
CA ASN A 57 -16.50 -14.70 9.89
C ASN A 57 -15.71 -14.19 8.67
N TRP A 58 -16.41 -13.92 7.56
CA TRP A 58 -15.79 -13.48 6.31
C TRP A 58 -14.88 -12.25 6.45
N GLU A 59 -15.18 -11.38 7.42
CA GLU A 59 -14.39 -10.18 7.70
C GLU A 59 -12.94 -10.52 8.10
N ASN A 60 -12.69 -11.70 8.71
CA ASN A 60 -11.36 -12.14 9.09
C ASN A 60 -10.42 -12.31 7.88
N TRP A 61 -10.97 -12.55 6.70
CA TRP A 61 -10.25 -12.78 5.46
C TRP A 61 -10.16 -11.55 4.54
N SER A 62 -10.60 -10.40 5.02
CA SER A 62 -10.45 -9.13 4.28
C SER A 62 -8.98 -8.74 4.09
N ASP A 63 -8.10 -9.18 5.00
CA ASP A 63 -6.64 -9.08 4.93
C ASP A 63 -6.06 -10.50 5.04
N LEU A 64 -5.72 -11.11 3.89
CA LEU A 64 -5.18 -12.47 3.81
C LEU A 64 -3.92 -12.63 4.67
N GLU A 65 -3.02 -11.64 4.63
CA GLU A 65 -1.75 -11.72 5.32
C GLU A 65 -1.94 -11.76 6.85
N LEU A 66 -2.86 -10.93 7.37
CA LEU A 66 -3.20 -10.94 8.78
C LEU A 66 -3.88 -12.26 9.17
N ALA A 67 -4.80 -12.75 8.35
CA ALA A 67 -5.49 -14.03 8.57
C ALA A 67 -4.51 -15.21 8.59
N LEU A 68 -3.51 -15.23 7.71
CA LEU A 68 -2.44 -16.23 7.74
C LEU A 68 -1.67 -16.18 9.06
N GLY A 69 -1.35 -14.98 9.55
CA GLY A 69 -0.72 -14.82 10.87
C GLY A 69 -1.57 -15.38 12.00
N GLU A 70 -2.87 -15.11 11.99
CA GLU A 70 -3.81 -15.65 13.00
C GLU A 70 -3.94 -17.17 12.91
N LEU A 71 -3.93 -17.77 11.72
CA LEU A 71 -3.94 -19.24 11.57
C LEU A 71 -2.75 -19.92 12.22
N THR A 72 -1.57 -19.28 12.27
CA THR A 72 -0.41 -19.85 12.97
C THR A 72 -0.65 -20.05 14.46
N LYS A 73 -1.65 -19.36 15.05
CA LYS A 73 -1.99 -19.46 16.47
C LYS A 73 -2.91 -20.65 16.79
N ASN A 74 -3.45 -21.30 15.77
CA ASN A 74 -4.25 -22.51 15.93
C ASN A 74 -3.34 -23.72 16.14
N SER A 75 -3.32 -24.26 17.36
CA SER A 75 -2.49 -25.41 17.74
C SER A 75 -2.89 -26.74 17.07
N GLU A 76 -4.04 -26.80 16.42
CA GLU A 76 -4.50 -27.98 15.68
C GLU A 76 -3.90 -28.06 14.27
N ILE A 77 -3.30 -26.98 13.78
CA ILE A 77 -2.69 -26.92 12.46
C ILE A 77 -1.22 -27.32 12.55
N ASP A 78 -0.84 -28.35 11.79
CA ASP A 78 0.58 -28.74 11.66
C ASP A 78 1.34 -27.67 10.89
N GLU A 79 2.53 -27.29 11.38
CA GLU A 79 3.32 -26.21 10.79
C GLU A 79 3.83 -26.54 9.39
N GLU A 80 4.22 -27.78 9.11
CA GLU A 80 4.72 -28.19 7.79
C GLU A 80 3.58 -28.22 6.77
N GLU A 81 2.42 -28.72 7.18
CA GLU A 81 1.20 -28.70 6.36
C GLU A 81 0.79 -27.27 6.03
N PHE A 82 0.84 -26.35 7.02
CA PHE A 82 0.56 -24.92 6.81
C PHE A 82 1.55 -24.30 5.82
N MET A 83 2.84 -24.59 5.92
CA MET A 83 3.85 -24.02 5.02
C MET A 83 3.67 -24.52 3.57
N ILE A 84 3.32 -25.80 3.37
CA ILE A 84 2.99 -26.33 2.05
C ILE A 84 1.75 -25.62 1.49
N ALA A 85 0.71 -25.50 2.32
CA ALA A 85 -0.53 -24.81 1.93
C ALA A 85 -0.30 -23.34 1.55
N LEU A 86 0.61 -22.66 2.26
CA LEU A 86 0.98 -21.29 1.97
C LEU A 86 1.71 -21.15 0.63
N ASP A 87 2.59 -22.08 0.28
CA ASP A 87 3.27 -22.11 -1.01
C ASP A 87 2.25 -22.22 -2.16
N ASP A 88 1.24 -23.10 -2.02
CA ASP A 88 0.16 -23.23 -2.99
C ASP A 88 -0.65 -21.94 -3.11
N VAL A 89 -1.02 -21.30 -1.99
CA VAL A 89 -1.74 -20.01 -2.00
C VAL A 89 -0.93 -18.92 -2.70
N ASN A 90 0.38 -18.86 -2.48
CA ASN A 90 1.26 -17.91 -3.17
C ASN A 90 1.26 -18.12 -4.69
N ILE A 91 1.34 -19.38 -5.12
CA ILE A 91 1.31 -19.74 -6.56
C ILE A 91 -0.05 -19.36 -7.15
N ASP A 92 -1.13 -19.71 -6.49
CA ASP A 92 -2.50 -19.46 -6.96
C ASP A 92 -2.80 -17.96 -7.03
N LEU A 93 -2.37 -17.18 -6.03
CA LEU A 93 -2.50 -15.72 -6.03
C LEU A 93 -1.70 -15.08 -7.17
N ASN A 94 -0.47 -15.54 -7.40
CA ASN A 94 0.36 -15.06 -8.53
C ASN A 94 -0.33 -15.36 -9.87
N ASN A 95 -0.82 -16.58 -10.07
CA ASN A 95 -1.53 -17.00 -11.28
C ASN A 95 -2.81 -16.18 -11.51
N TYR A 96 -3.59 -15.96 -10.45
CA TYR A 96 -4.78 -15.10 -10.50
C TYR A 96 -4.45 -13.67 -10.91
N LEU A 97 -3.49 -13.04 -10.23
CA LEU A 97 -3.10 -11.66 -10.52
C LEU A 97 -2.52 -11.52 -11.94
N THR A 98 -1.73 -12.49 -12.38
CA THR A 98 -1.20 -12.54 -13.78
C THR A 98 -2.34 -12.63 -14.79
N LEU A 99 -3.34 -13.47 -14.53
CA LEU A 99 -4.51 -13.63 -15.39
C LEU A 99 -5.32 -12.34 -15.50
N ILE A 100 -5.56 -11.63 -14.39
CA ILE A 100 -6.35 -10.40 -14.41
C ILE A 100 -5.57 -9.22 -15.00
N GLU A 101 -4.26 -9.12 -14.71
CA GLU A 101 -3.40 -8.09 -15.30
C GLU A 101 -3.33 -8.22 -16.83
N GLY A 102 -3.18 -9.43 -17.35
CA GLY A 102 -3.13 -9.70 -18.80
C GLY A 102 -4.42 -9.37 -19.55
N LYS A 103 -5.54 -9.16 -18.86
CA LYS A 103 -6.81 -8.71 -19.47
C LYS A 103 -6.93 -7.20 -19.59
N PHE A 104 -5.98 -6.45 -19.02
CA PHE A 104 -6.08 -5.00 -18.94
C PHE A 104 -5.24 -4.32 -20.02
N ASP A 105 -5.90 -3.60 -20.94
CA ASP A 105 -5.24 -2.81 -21.97
C ASP A 105 -4.96 -1.38 -21.47
N LEU A 106 -3.68 -1.06 -21.31
CA LEU A 106 -3.18 0.24 -20.88
C LEU A 106 -2.59 1.08 -22.04
N THR A 107 -2.63 0.60 -23.27
CA THR A 107 -1.90 1.21 -24.40
C THR A 107 -2.26 2.68 -24.64
N GLU A 108 -3.49 3.07 -24.30
CA GLU A 108 -3.99 4.45 -24.49
C GLU A 108 -4.23 5.19 -23.16
N LYS A 109 -3.78 4.64 -22.03
CA LYS A 109 -4.01 5.22 -20.70
C LYS A 109 -2.72 5.69 -20.06
N LYS A 110 -2.77 6.84 -19.37
CA LYS A 110 -1.66 7.36 -18.57
C LYS A 110 -2.16 8.06 -17.32
N ILE A 111 -1.32 8.15 -16.31
CA ILE A 111 -1.58 8.94 -15.10
C ILE A 111 -0.89 10.30 -15.24
N ASP A 112 -1.64 11.38 -15.06
CA ASP A 112 -1.09 12.73 -14.98
C ASP A 112 -0.70 13.05 -13.51
N ILE A 113 0.52 12.63 -13.12
CA ILE A 113 1.05 12.85 -11.76
C ILE A 113 1.17 14.34 -11.45
N GLN A 114 1.47 15.18 -12.43
CA GLN A 114 1.62 16.61 -12.21
C GLN A 114 0.28 17.27 -11.87
N SER A 115 -0.77 16.99 -12.62
CA SER A 115 -2.12 17.45 -12.31
C SER A 115 -2.59 16.95 -10.96
N ASN A 116 -2.24 15.72 -10.63
CA ASN A 116 -2.52 15.12 -9.33
C ASN A 116 -1.89 15.91 -8.19
N LEU A 117 -0.57 16.18 -8.24
CA LEU A 117 0.11 16.98 -7.22
C LEU A 117 -0.57 18.35 -7.03
N LYS A 118 -0.88 19.06 -8.13
CA LYS A 118 -1.55 20.36 -8.05
C LYS A 118 -2.95 20.25 -7.43
N SER A 119 -3.74 19.29 -7.85
CA SER A 119 -5.07 19.04 -7.32
C SER A 119 -5.04 18.74 -5.83
N MET A 120 -4.11 17.90 -5.41
CA MET A 120 -3.93 17.50 -4.01
C MET A 120 -3.59 18.70 -3.12
N PHE A 121 -2.68 19.58 -3.54
CA PHE A 121 -2.35 20.80 -2.77
C PHE A 121 -3.53 21.75 -2.64
N ASN A 122 -4.43 21.78 -3.62
CA ASN A 122 -5.67 22.57 -3.53
C ASN A 122 -6.67 21.98 -2.53
N GLN A 123 -6.58 20.69 -2.23
CA GLN A 123 -7.47 19.98 -1.29
C GLN A 123 -6.97 20.02 0.16
N ILE A 124 -5.73 20.47 0.40
CA ILE A 124 -5.21 20.61 1.76
C ILE A 124 -6.08 21.62 2.53
N PRO A 125 -6.53 21.28 3.74
CA PRO A 125 -7.28 22.20 4.60
C PRO A 125 -6.54 23.53 4.78
N ASP A 126 -7.24 24.66 4.69
CA ASP A 126 -6.64 26.00 4.73
C ASP A 126 -5.78 26.22 6.00
N GLY A 127 -6.19 25.70 7.13
CA GLY A 127 -5.43 25.78 8.38
C GLY A 127 -4.06 25.07 8.35
N LEU A 128 -3.87 24.12 7.45
CA LEU A 128 -2.60 23.39 7.26
C LEU A 128 -1.81 23.88 6.04
N LYS A 129 -2.47 24.54 5.11
CA LYS A 129 -1.90 24.94 3.82
C LYS A 129 -0.72 25.89 3.95
N GLY A 130 -0.82 26.86 4.85
CA GLY A 130 0.27 27.81 5.11
C GLY A 130 1.56 27.10 5.53
N ARG A 131 1.46 26.22 6.52
CA ARG A 131 2.60 25.48 7.06
C ARG A 131 3.27 24.58 6.02
N ILE A 132 2.49 23.84 5.23
CA ILE A 132 3.07 22.97 4.20
C ILE A 132 3.72 23.76 3.07
N LEU A 133 3.13 24.90 2.70
CA LEU A 133 3.71 25.76 1.69
C LEU A 133 5.03 26.40 2.16
N GLU A 134 5.13 26.81 3.42
CA GLU A 134 6.38 27.29 4.03
C GLU A 134 7.44 26.18 4.04
N TYR A 135 7.07 24.98 4.48
CA TYR A 135 7.96 23.83 4.47
C TYR A 135 8.50 23.55 3.06
N ILE A 136 7.62 23.46 2.07
CA ILE A 136 7.99 23.19 0.68
C ILE A 136 8.88 24.29 0.10
N LYS A 137 8.60 25.57 0.41
CA LYS A 137 9.41 26.71 -0.03
C LYS A 137 10.79 26.76 0.62
N SER A 138 10.96 26.15 1.80
CA SER A 138 12.26 26.14 2.49
C SER A 138 13.35 25.32 1.78
N PHE A 139 12.99 24.47 0.81
CA PHE A 139 13.96 23.68 0.06
C PHE A 139 14.68 24.52 -1.01
N PRO A 140 16.00 24.65 -0.91
CA PRO A 140 16.79 25.47 -1.85
C PRO A 140 16.95 24.84 -3.23
N ILE A 141 16.62 23.54 -3.36
CA ILE A 141 16.81 22.75 -4.58
C ILE A 141 15.76 23.12 -5.61
N VAL A 142 16.20 23.45 -6.83
CA VAL A 142 15.33 23.83 -7.96
C VAL A 142 14.74 22.66 -8.75
N THR A 143 15.02 21.42 -8.31
CA THR A 143 14.54 20.20 -8.98
C THR A 143 13.81 19.31 -7.98
N ASP A 144 12.65 18.82 -8.39
CA ASP A 144 11.88 17.84 -7.66
C ASP A 144 12.01 16.48 -8.32
N TYR A 145 12.11 15.45 -7.50
CA TYR A 145 12.13 14.06 -7.93
C TYR A 145 10.97 13.31 -7.28
N ILE A 146 10.20 12.63 -8.10
CA ILE A 146 9.09 11.77 -7.67
C ILE A 146 9.53 10.32 -7.81
N THR A 147 9.44 9.57 -6.73
CA THR A 147 9.56 8.11 -6.72
C THR A 147 8.26 7.54 -6.19
N VAL A 148 7.82 6.45 -6.75
CA VAL A 148 6.64 5.72 -6.28
C VAL A 148 7.07 4.41 -5.67
N LEU A 149 6.63 4.13 -4.45
CA LEU A 149 6.73 2.83 -3.80
C LEU A 149 5.33 2.23 -3.79
N THR A 150 5.10 1.23 -4.62
CA THR A 150 3.81 0.54 -4.65
C THR A 150 3.82 -0.68 -3.72
N LEU A 151 2.68 -0.89 -3.05
CA LEU A 151 2.41 -2.10 -2.26
C LEU A 151 1.75 -3.19 -3.11
N ASN A 152 1.44 -2.89 -4.39
CA ASN A 152 0.83 -3.82 -5.32
C ASN A 152 1.88 -4.73 -5.95
N TYR A 153 1.46 -5.93 -6.32
CA TYR A 153 2.29 -6.89 -7.06
C TYR A 153 2.23 -6.68 -8.58
N THR A 154 1.17 -6.03 -9.06
CA THR A 154 0.90 -5.82 -10.49
C THR A 154 1.74 -4.68 -11.07
N SER A 155 2.09 -4.77 -12.36
CA SER A 155 2.84 -3.75 -13.09
C SER A 155 1.97 -2.61 -13.65
N ILE A 156 0.68 -2.56 -13.30
CA ILE A 156 -0.27 -1.57 -13.85
C ILE A 156 0.22 -0.14 -13.63
N LEU A 157 0.66 0.15 -12.40
CA LEU A 157 1.16 1.49 -12.08
C LEU A 157 2.43 1.83 -12.85
N ASP A 158 3.32 0.85 -13.05
CA ASP A 158 4.53 1.01 -13.87
C ASP A 158 4.17 1.41 -15.30
N GLN A 159 3.26 0.69 -15.92
CA GLN A 159 2.81 0.93 -17.29
C GLN A 159 2.13 2.30 -17.43
N LEU A 160 1.32 2.72 -16.44
CA LEU A 160 0.64 4.01 -16.43
C LEU A 160 1.62 5.19 -16.25
N ILE A 161 2.74 4.97 -15.57
CA ILE A 161 3.76 5.99 -15.29
C ILE A 161 4.87 5.98 -16.34
N GLU A 162 5.14 4.86 -17.01
CA GLU A 162 6.28 4.70 -17.92
C GLU A 162 6.34 5.80 -18.99
N LYS A 163 5.20 6.22 -19.49
CA LYS A 163 5.08 7.31 -20.49
C LYS A 163 5.46 8.70 -19.94
N GLU A 164 5.44 8.85 -18.63
CA GLU A 164 5.76 10.09 -17.93
C GLU A 164 7.20 10.09 -17.39
N LYS A 165 7.88 8.93 -17.46
CA LYS A 165 9.20 8.70 -16.89
C LYS A 165 10.29 9.40 -17.72
N GLY A 166 11.14 10.16 -17.05
CA GLY A 166 12.21 10.91 -17.69
C GLY A 166 11.76 12.24 -18.35
N GLU A 167 10.46 12.49 -18.48
CA GLU A 167 9.95 13.78 -18.94
C GLU A 167 10.23 14.88 -17.90
N LYS A 168 10.59 16.08 -18.39
CA LYS A 168 10.78 17.23 -17.53
C LYS A 168 9.49 18.00 -17.41
N TYR A 169 8.90 17.97 -16.23
CA TYR A 169 7.72 18.76 -15.89
C TYR A 169 8.08 20.04 -15.17
N LYS A 170 7.15 21.01 -15.14
CA LYS A 170 7.24 22.16 -14.27
C LYS A 170 6.90 21.75 -12.84
N SER A 171 7.75 22.10 -11.88
CA SER A 171 7.48 21.83 -10.49
C SER A 171 6.19 22.50 -10.01
N PHE A 172 5.46 21.84 -9.14
CA PHE A 172 4.30 22.42 -8.44
C PHE A 172 4.71 23.54 -7.46
N ARG A 173 5.97 23.57 -7.02
CA ARG A 173 6.51 24.59 -6.11
C ARG A 173 6.76 25.93 -6.82
N ASN A 174 7.33 25.89 -8.01
CA ASN A 174 7.62 27.04 -8.84
C ASN A 174 7.73 26.59 -10.30
N HIS A 175 7.12 27.31 -11.21
CA HIS A 175 7.11 26.98 -12.64
C HIS A 175 8.50 26.99 -13.30
N ASP A 176 9.48 27.67 -12.70
CA ASP A 176 10.86 27.69 -13.19
C ASP A 176 11.66 26.46 -12.76
N TYR A 177 11.14 25.68 -11.81
CA TYR A 177 11.79 24.48 -11.31
C TYR A 177 11.42 23.26 -12.17
N GLY A 178 12.36 22.31 -12.27
CA GLY A 178 12.13 21.01 -12.91
C GLY A 178 11.49 20.01 -11.94
N CYS A 179 10.68 19.12 -12.49
CA CYS A 179 10.15 17.95 -11.77
C CYS A 179 10.32 16.73 -12.65
N PHE A 180 10.85 15.65 -12.10
CA PHE A 180 11.10 14.38 -12.81
C PHE A 180 10.50 13.21 -12.06
N ILE A 181 9.87 12.32 -12.79
CA ILE A 181 9.47 11.01 -12.27
C ILE A 181 10.63 10.04 -12.49
N LYS A 182 11.11 9.41 -11.41
CA LYS A 182 12.24 8.47 -11.46
C LYS A 182 11.78 7.06 -11.82
N ASN A 183 11.20 6.37 -10.86
CA ASN A 183 10.80 4.95 -10.98
C ASN A 183 9.62 4.63 -10.09
N VAL A 184 8.99 3.51 -10.43
CA VAL A 184 8.13 2.74 -9.56
C VAL A 184 8.97 1.63 -8.93
N GLU A 185 8.84 1.45 -7.63
CA GLU A 185 9.48 0.40 -6.86
C GLU A 185 8.40 -0.41 -6.17
N HIS A 186 8.55 -1.73 -6.13
CA HIS A 186 7.60 -2.63 -5.52
C HIS A 186 8.07 -3.05 -4.13
N ALA A 187 7.26 -2.76 -3.10
CA ALA A 187 7.60 -3.08 -1.71
C ALA A 187 7.63 -4.59 -1.46
N HIS A 188 6.73 -5.32 -2.09
CA HIS A 188 6.46 -6.74 -1.81
C HIS A 188 6.73 -7.66 -3.00
N GLY A 189 7.58 -7.23 -3.94
CA GLY A 189 7.88 -7.98 -5.15
C GLY A 189 6.89 -7.70 -6.28
N THR A 190 7.01 -8.50 -7.35
CA THR A 190 6.19 -8.41 -8.56
C THR A 190 5.73 -9.80 -8.97
N LEU A 191 4.81 -9.87 -9.92
CA LEU A 191 4.35 -11.15 -10.47
C LEU A 191 5.46 -11.94 -11.18
N GLU A 192 6.49 -11.26 -11.67
CA GLU A 192 7.65 -11.89 -12.30
C GLU A 192 8.72 -12.33 -11.29
N PHE A 193 8.80 -11.66 -10.14
CA PHE A 193 9.87 -11.86 -9.15
C PHE A 193 9.32 -11.79 -7.72
N SER A 194 9.36 -12.92 -7.01
CA SER A 194 9.18 -13.03 -5.57
C SER A 194 7.98 -12.25 -5.00
N LEU A 195 6.78 -12.78 -5.21
CA LEU A 195 5.61 -12.30 -4.50
C LEU A 195 5.78 -12.57 -3.00
N ILE A 196 5.78 -11.53 -2.17
CA ILE A 196 6.01 -11.61 -0.74
C ILE A 196 4.70 -11.44 0.01
N LEU A 197 4.15 -12.56 0.45
CA LEU A 197 2.95 -12.63 1.27
C LEU A 197 3.34 -12.96 2.71
N GLY A 198 3.03 -12.07 3.65
CA GLY A 198 3.44 -12.27 5.03
C GLY A 198 3.02 -11.13 5.97
N VAL A 199 3.36 -11.29 7.24
CA VAL A 199 3.06 -10.32 8.29
C VAL A 199 4.21 -9.32 8.49
N SER A 200 3.96 -8.26 9.25
CA SER A 200 4.96 -7.22 9.53
C SER A 200 6.05 -7.70 10.50
N ASP A 201 5.66 -8.42 11.55
CA ASP A 201 6.56 -8.82 12.62
C ASP A 201 6.06 -10.05 13.39
N GLU A 202 6.90 -10.55 14.33
CA GLU A 202 6.62 -11.75 15.13
C GLU A 202 5.39 -11.64 16.04
N THR A 203 4.91 -10.46 16.38
CA THR A 203 3.75 -10.27 17.28
C THR A 203 2.45 -10.73 16.63
N GLN A 204 2.43 -10.75 15.30
CA GLN A 204 1.32 -11.21 14.49
C GLN A 204 1.29 -12.74 14.29
N LEU A 205 2.30 -13.45 14.79
CA LEU A 205 2.43 -14.91 14.70
C LEU A 205 2.29 -15.60 16.07
N ASN A 206 2.12 -16.90 16.04
CA ASN A 206 2.26 -17.72 17.24
C ASN A 206 3.69 -17.63 17.78
N LYS A 207 3.81 -17.35 19.09
CA LYS A 207 5.11 -17.23 19.76
C LYS A 207 5.92 -18.53 19.72
N GLU A 208 5.26 -19.65 19.76
CA GLU A 208 5.86 -20.98 19.78
C GLU A 208 6.19 -21.55 18.41
N TYR A 209 5.77 -20.86 17.33
CA TYR A 209 6.07 -21.29 15.96
C TYR A 209 7.58 -21.38 15.73
N LYS A 210 8.03 -22.43 15.03
CA LYS A 210 9.47 -22.69 14.79
C LYS A 210 10.14 -21.50 14.11
N LYS A 211 11.30 -21.08 14.60
CA LYS A 211 12.09 -20.00 13.99
C LYS A 211 12.42 -20.26 12.51
N SER A 212 12.60 -21.53 12.13
CA SER A 212 12.84 -21.93 10.75
C SER A 212 11.69 -21.56 9.83
N ASN A 213 10.46 -21.52 10.31
CA ASN A 213 9.26 -21.23 9.56
C ASN A 213 8.86 -19.75 9.64
N LYS A 214 9.03 -19.10 10.82
CA LYS A 214 8.77 -17.66 11.00
C LYS A 214 9.47 -16.78 9.97
N LYS A 215 10.69 -17.14 9.58
CA LYS A 215 11.47 -16.37 8.59
C LYS A 215 10.85 -16.34 7.19
N TYR A 216 9.91 -17.22 6.90
CA TYR A 216 9.13 -17.24 5.65
C TYR A 216 7.72 -16.67 5.80
N LEU A 217 7.40 -16.12 6.99
CA LEU A 217 6.10 -15.52 7.30
C LEU A 217 6.22 -14.02 7.58
N ILE A 218 7.42 -13.52 7.89
CA ILE A 218 7.67 -12.11 8.19
C ILE A 218 8.30 -11.44 6.98
N LYS A 219 7.66 -10.39 6.44
CA LYS A 219 8.08 -9.72 5.20
C LYS A 219 9.56 -9.33 5.18
N GLU A 220 10.08 -8.75 6.28
CA GLU A 220 11.50 -8.38 6.38
C GLU A 220 12.42 -9.59 6.17
N THR A 221 12.16 -10.69 6.87
CA THR A 221 12.98 -11.90 6.78
C THR A 221 12.79 -12.67 5.48
N ILE A 222 11.59 -12.61 4.86
CA ILE A 222 11.36 -13.19 3.52
C ILE A 222 12.28 -12.52 2.50
N HIS A 223 12.38 -11.19 2.51
CA HIS A 223 13.31 -10.46 1.65
C HIS A 223 14.77 -10.91 1.81
N GLU A 224 15.20 -11.10 3.06
CA GLU A 224 16.55 -11.60 3.37
C GLU A 224 16.78 -13.03 2.83
N GLN A 225 15.79 -13.93 3.03
CA GLN A 225 15.87 -15.31 2.52
C GLN A 225 15.90 -15.36 1.00
N ALA A 226 15.13 -14.52 0.33
CA ALA A 226 15.13 -14.37 -1.12
C ALA A 226 16.42 -13.71 -1.66
N ARG A 227 17.33 -13.28 -0.76
CA ARG A 227 18.55 -12.51 -1.11
C ARG A 227 18.25 -11.23 -1.87
N GLU A 228 17.11 -10.63 -1.59
CA GLU A 228 16.67 -9.39 -2.19
C GLU A 228 16.94 -8.20 -1.27
N ASN A 229 17.46 -7.12 -1.82
CA ASN A 229 17.70 -5.89 -1.07
C ASN A 229 16.46 -4.97 -0.99
N ARG A 230 15.26 -5.49 -1.29
CA ARG A 230 14.03 -4.67 -1.37
C ARG A 230 13.70 -3.99 -0.04
N HIS A 231 13.73 -4.73 1.05
CA HIS A 231 13.48 -4.15 2.38
C HIS A 231 14.41 -2.97 2.66
N PHE A 232 15.73 -3.15 2.45
CA PHE A 232 16.71 -2.08 2.61
C PHE A 232 16.46 -0.91 1.65
N LYS A 233 16.12 -1.20 0.39
CA LYS A 233 15.79 -0.21 -0.62
C LYS A 233 14.56 0.62 -0.23
N ASN A 234 13.50 -0.03 0.25
CA ASN A 234 12.29 0.63 0.74
C ASN A 234 12.59 1.61 1.87
N ILE A 235 13.36 1.16 2.89
CA ILE A 235 13.77 2.02 4.01
C ILE A 235 14.63 3.18 3.51
N ASN A 236 15.52 2.95 2.57
CA ASN A 236 16.35 4.01 2.00
C ASN A 236 15.53 5.06 1.26
N LEU A 237 14.53 4.66 0.47
CA LEU A 237 13.59 5.59 -0.18
C LEU A 237 12.84 6.45 0.84
N ILE A 238 12.30 5.83 1.88
CA ILE A 238 11.62 6.54 2.97
C ILE A 238 12.58 7.51 3.66
N SER A 239 13.82 7.07 3.94
CA SER A 239 14.83 7.89 4.61
C SER A 239 15.26 9.11 3.81
N GLN A 240 15.23 9.05 2.48
CA GLN A 240 15.63 10.12 1.57
C GLN A 240 14.48 11.05 1.21
N ALA A 241 13.24 10.69 1.54
CA ALA A 241 12.08 11.51 1.26
C ALA A 241 12.11 12.83 2.04
N ASP A 242 11.63 13.87 1.40
CA ASP A 242 11.36 15.19 1.96
C ASP A 242 9.86 15.45 2.11
N LEU A 243 9.04 14.71 1.38
CA LEU A 243 7.59 14.69 1.46
C LEU A 243 7.11 13.29 1.14
N ILE A 244 6.22 12.76 1.98
CA ILE A 244 5.58 11.46 1.73
C ILE A 244 4.09 11.66 1.47
N ILE A 245 3.57 10.97 0.46
CA ILE A 245 2.17 10.99 0.05
C ILE A 245 1.67 9.56 0.02
N ILE A 246 0.70 9.25 0.87
CA ILE A 246 0.11 7.91 0.99
C ILE A 246 -1.26 7.90 0.31
N PHE A 247 -1.46 6.95 -0.59
CA PHE A 247 -2.70 6.82 -1.35
C PHE A 247 -3.07 5.36 -1.61
N GLY A 248 -4.38 5.07 -1.55
CA GLY A 248 -4.93 3.79 -2.00
C GLY A 248 -4.58 2.60 -1.12
N THR A 249 -4.16 2.83 0.13
CA THR A 249 -3.91 1.79 1.13
C THR A 249 -4.77 2.01 2.36
N SER A 250 -5.17 0.91 3.00
CA SER A 250 -5.88 0.92 4.28
C SER A 250 -4.96 1.27 5.46
N ILE A 251 -3.66 1.40 5.24
CA ILE A 251 -2.64 1.49 6.29
C ILE A 251 -2.75 0.26 7.21
N GLY A 252 -2.66 -0.93 6.59
CA GLY A 252 -2.83 -2.22 7.26
C GLY A 252 -1.69 -2.54 8.23
N ALA A 253 -1.99 -3.41 9.20
CA ALA A 253 -1.02 -3.85 10.20
C ALA A 253 0.12 -4.69 9.60
N THR A 254 -0.12 -5.37 8.49
CA THR A 254 0.86 -6.23 7.80
C THR A 254 1.98 -5.46 7.09
N ASP A 255 1.85 -4.12 6.99
CA ASP A 255 2.89 -3.20 6.52
C ASP A 255 3.42 -2.29 7.64
N GLY A 256 3.22 -2.67 8.89
CA GLY A 256 3.60 -1.89 10.08
C GLY A 256 5.04 -1.40 10.06
N TYR A 257 5.98 -2.19 9.53
CA TYR A 257 7.38 -1.79 9.42
C TYR A 257 7.56 -0.56 8.50
N ILE A 258 6.78 -0.44 7.42
CA ILE A 258 6.79 0.74 6.53
C ILE A 258 6.26 1.95 7.28
N TRP A 259 5.11 1.81 7.94
CA TRP A 259 4.48 2.91 8.69
C TRP A 259 5.36 3.39 9.83
N LYS A 260 6.01 2.47 10.54
CA LYS A 260 6.98 2.78 11.58
C LYS A 260 8.15 3.61 11.06
N LYS A 261 8.75 3.20 9.92
CA LYS A 261 9.87 3.94 9.32
C LYS A 261 9.46 5.32 8.83
N ILE A 262 8.29 5.44 8.21
CA ILE A 262 7.73 6.73 7.81
C ILE A 262 7.57 7.65 9.02
N ALA A 263 6.98 7.15 10.10
CA ALA A 263 6.78 7.91 11.34
C ALA A 263 8.11 8.35 11.97
N GLU A 264 9.08 7.43 12.10
CA GLU A 264 10.42 7.71 12.65
C GLU A 264 11.13 8.84 11.87
N TYR A 265 11.13 8.77 10.53
CA TYR A 265 11.77 9.79 9.70
C TYR A 265 10.98 11.09 9.65
N SER A 266 9.65 11.03 9.68
CA SER A 266 8.81 12.22 9.78
C SER A 266 9.08 12.98 11.07
N ILE A 267 9.15 12.31 12.20
CA ILE A 267 9.48 12.92 13.51
C ILE A 267 10.89 13.52 13.46
N LYS A 268 11.88 12.75 12.98
CA LYS A 268 13.29 13.17 12.94
C LYS A 268 13.53 14.40 12.08
N LYS A 269 12.86 14.52 10.95
CA LYS A 269 13.06 15.58 9.95
C LYS A 269 11.99 16.68 10.02
N ASN A 270 10.99 16.53 10.86
CA ASN A 270 9.75 17.34 10.84
C ASN A 270 9.09 17.33 9.45
N MET A 271 9.10 16.15 8.80
CA MET A 271 8.68 15.95 7.41
C MET A 271 7.16 15.74 7.34
N PRO A 272 6.45 16.46 6.46
CA PRO A 272 5.02 16.24 6.27
C PRO A 272 4.71 14.86 5.66
N ILE A 273 3.59 14.29 6.10
CA ILE A 273 2.98 13.08 5.53
C ILE A 273 1.59 13.45 5.07
N ILE A 274 1.32 13.41 3.78
CA ILE A 274 -0.02 13.61 3.25
C ILE A 274 -0.69 12.24 3.13
N ILE A 275 -1.80 12.06 3.83
CA ILE A 275 -2.57 10.82 3.77
C ILE A 275 -3.88 11.09 3.06
N HIS A 276 -4.04 10.45 1.91
CA HIS A 276 -5.21 10.60 1.08
C HIS A 276 -6.22 9.49 1.37
N CYS A 277 -7.37 9.88 1.92
CA CYS A 277 -8.48 8.99 2.23
C CYS A 277 -9.57 9.10 1.16
N TYR A 278 -9.91 7.97 0.56
CA TYR A 278 -11.08 7.87 -0.31
C TYR A 278 -12.36 7.88 0.51
N LYS A 279 -13.30 8.72 0.12
CA LYS A 279 -14.62 8.77 0.74
C LYS A 279 -15.70 9.02 -0.31
N GLU A 280 -16.58 8.05 -0.51
CA GLU A 280 -17.62 8.11 -1.54
C GLU A 280 -18.60 9.26 -1.28
N ASP A 281 -19.00 9.46 -0.02
CA ASP A 281 -19.91 10.50 0.43
C ASP A 281 -19.20 11.82 0.82
N PHE A 282 -17.99 12.05 0.31
CA PHE A 282 -17.16 13.21 0.63
C PHE A 282 -17.91 14.55 0.53
N GLU A 283 -18.73 14.74 -0.52
CA GLU A 283 -19.50 15.97 -0.72
C GLU A 283 -20.51 16.24 0.41
N THR A 284 -20.98 15.21 1.09
CA THR A 284 -21.85 15.31 2.25
C THR A 284 -21.03 15.55 3.52
N VAL A 285 -19.99 14.76 3.73
CA VAL A 285 -19.12 14.84 4.93
C VAL A 285 -18.46 16.21 5.05
N ARG A 286 -17.95 16.79 3.97
CA ARG A 286 -17.28 18.11 4.00
C ARG A 286 -18.19 19.26 4.41
N LYS A 287 -19.52 19.11 4.29
CA LYS A 287 -20.51 20.12 4.70
C LYS A 287 -20.82 20.09 6.19
N ILE A 288 -20.36 19.05 6.90
CA ILE A 288 -20.66 18.81 8.29
C ILE A 288 -19.33 18.86 9.09
N PRO A 289 -18.95 20.03 9.67
CA PRO A 289 -17.63 20.20 10.30
C PRO A 289 -17.29 19.15 11.34
N ARG A 290 -18.27 18.70 12.13
CA ARG A 290 -18.07 17.65 13.13
C ARG A 290 -17.68 16.32 12.50
N GLN A 291 -18.34 15.89 11.42
CA GLN A 291 -18.03 14.63 10.73
C GLN A 291 -16.66 14.71 10.06
N LEU A 292 -16.33 15.86 9.48
CA LEU A 292 -15.03 16.11 8.88
C LEU A 292 -13.91 16.03 9.91
N SER A 293 -14.10 16.64 11.10
CA SER A 293 -13.11 16.57 12.20
C SER A 293 -12.89 15.14 12.68
N ILE A 294 -13.97 14.40 12.91
CA ILE A 294 -13.90 12.99 13.33
C ILE A 294 -13.14 12.15 12.28
N LEU A 295 -13.37 12.40 11.01
CA LEU A 295 -12.71 11.66 9.93
C LEU A 295 -11.20 11.99 9.87
N TYR A 296 -10.82 13.26 10.02
CA TYR A 296 -9.41 13.65 10.09
C TYR A 296 -8.70 12.99 11.28
N GLU A 297 -9.30 13.07 12.47
CA GLU A 297 -8.77 12.42 13.68
C GLU A 297 -8.66 10.90 13.52
N SER A 298 -9.62 10.27 12.87
CA SER A 298 -9.60 8.84 12.57
C SER A 298 -8.41 8.46 11.68
N ILE A 299 -8.13 9.24 10.64
CA ILE A 299 -6.98 9.00 9.73
C ILE A 299 -5.67 9.15 10.48
N GLU A 300 -5.53 10.22 11.26
CA GLU A 300 -4.34 10.48 12.06
C GLU A 300 -4.08 9.36 13.08
N ASN A 301 -5.10 9.00 13.85
CA ASN A 301 -5.00 7.99 14.89
C ASN A 301 -4.71 6.60 14.30
N ASN A 302 -5.33 6.23 13.16
CA ASN A 302 -5.04 4.97 12.49
C ASN A 302 -3.55 4.89 12.08
N PHE A 303 -3.01 5.94 11.45
CA PHE A 303 -1.60 5.95 11.07
C PHE A 303 -0.67 5.86 12.29
N ILE A 304 -0.96 6.59 13.36
CA ILE A 304 -0.17 6.57 14.60
C ILE A 304 -0.19 5.17 15.22
N GLU A 305 -1.36 4.57 15.34
CA GLU A 305 -1.52 3.21 15.85
C GLU A 305 -0.68 2.21 15.04
N LYS A 306 -0.84 2.21 13.71
CA LYS A 306 -0.13 1.26 12.83
C LYS A 306 1.37 1.53 12.73
N SER A 307 1.82 2.75 13.07
CA SER A 307 3.25 3.08 13.17
C SER A 307 3.92 2.54 14.44
N GLY A 308 3.15 2.14 15.45
CA GLY A 308 3.66 1.64 16.73
C GLY A 308 4.45 2.68 17.55
N ILE A 309 4.21 3.97 17.34
CA ILE A 309 4.81 5.05 18.13
C ILE A 309 3.99 5.24 19.42
N GLU A 310 4.61 4.98 20.57
CA GLU A 310 3.94 5.05 21.89
C GLU A 310 4.31 6.30 22.70
N ASP A 311 5.45 6.94 22.42
CA ASP A 311 5.92 8.13 23.12
C ASP A 311 5.03 9.33 22.84
N GLU A 312 4.40 9.90 23.87
CA GLU A 312 3.44 11.01 23.77
C GLU A 312 4.03 12.25 23.08
N THR A 313 5.30 12.56 23.32
CA THR A 313 5.98 13.72 22.67
C THR A 313 6.15 13.46 21.18
N LYS A 314 6.54 12.25 20.81
CA LYS A 314 6.67 11.85 19.41
C LYS A 314 5.31 11.80 18.71
N ILE A 315 4.28 11.31 19.38
CA ILE A 315 2.90 11.31 18.88
C ILE A 315 2.45 12.74 18.56
N LYS A 316 2.73 13.69 19.44
CA LYS A 316 2.38 15.11 19.23
C LYS A 316 3.09 15.70 18.00
N ILE A 317 4.37 15.38 17.81
CA ILE A 317 5.12 15.81 16.62
C ILE A 317 4.52 15.17 15.37
N LEU A 318 4.25 13.86 15.42
CA LEU A 318 3.72 13.10 14.31
C LEU A 318 2.33 13.60 13.88
N LYS A 319 1.41 13.85 14.84
CA LYS A 319 0.11 14.48 14.56
C LYS A 319 0.24 15.81 13.84
N ASN A 320 1.22 16.63 14.23
CA ASN A 320 1.47 17.87 13.52
C ASN A 320 1.96 17.65 12.07
N ASN A 321 2.66 16.57 11.79
CA ASN A 321 3.20 16.28 10.47
C ASN A 321 2.21 15.58 9.54
N ILE A 322 1.18 14.92 10.07
CA ILE A 322 0.14 14.28 9.26
C ILE A 322 -0.81 15.34 8.70
N ILE A 323 -1.10 15.22 7.42
CA ILE A 323 -2.01 16.10 6.67
C ILE A 323 -3.04 15.20 5.97
N PRO A 324 -4.20 14.97 6.58
CA PRO A 324 -5.24 14.19 5.95
C PRO A 324 -5.90 14.98 4.82
N ILE A 325 -6.07 14.32 3.68
CA ILE A 325 -6.85 14.83 2.54
C ILE A 325 -7.97 13.83 2.25
N ILE A 326 -9.14 14.34 2.00
CA ILE A 326 -10.31 13.52 1.70
C ILE A 326 -10.85 13.91 0.34
N SER A 327 -11.00 12.95 -0.55
CA SER A 327 -11.63 13.16 -1.86
C SER A 327 -12.14 11.85 -2.48
N LYS A 328 -12.84 11.98 -3.61
CA LYS A 328 -13.30 10.83 -4.40
C LYS A 328 -12.24 10.30 -5.36
N LYS A 329 -11.27 11.11 -5.76
CA LYS A 329 -10.25 10.76 -6.74
C LYS A 329 -8.93 11.44 -6.40
N VAL A 330 -7.82 10.70 -6.57
CA VAL A 330 -6.46 11.25 -6.45
C VAL A 330 -5.78 11.34 -7.79
N PHE A 331 -5.69 10.24 -8.51
CA PHE A 331 -5.11 10.23 -9.83
C PHE A 331 -6.21 10.39 -10.89
N GLU A 332 -5.97 11.22 -11.90
CA GLU A 332 -6.76 11.20 -13.11
C GLU A 332 -6.04 10.31 -14.13
N ILE A 333 -6.74 9.27 -14.57
CA ILE A 333 -6.31 8.47 -15.71
C ILE A 333 -6.86 9.17 -16.96
N LYS A 334 -5.97 9.58 -17.83
CA LYS A 334 -6.32 10.22 -19.10
C LYS A 334 -6.15 9.23 -20.23
N GLU A 335 -7.03 9.29 -21.22
CA GLU A 335 -6.79 8.65 -22.50
C GLU A 335 -5.77 9.46 -23.30
N GLU A 336 -4.83 8.76 -23.93
CA GLU A 336 -3.89 9.39 -24.84
C GLU A 336 -4.62 9.73 -26.14
N ILE A 337 -4.87 11.02 -26.39
CA ILE A 337 -5.38 11.44 -27.68
C ILE A 337 -4.22 11.27 -28.69
N LYS A 338 -4.30 10.27 -29.55
CA LYS A 338 -3.40 10.17 -30.71
C LYS A 338 -3.67 11.37 -31.63
N ASN A 339 -2.76 12.35 -31.62
CA ASN A 339 -2.73 13.40 -32.65
C ASN A 339 -2.21 12.87 -33.97
#